data_5b3a65ed3f6da37bf413e14d7a1e6249
#
_entry.id   5b3a65ed3f6da37bf413e14d7a1e6249
#
_cell.length_a   1.000
_cell.length_b   1.000
_cell.length_c   1.000
_cell.angle_alpha   90.00
_cell.angle_beta   90.00
_cell.angle_gamma   90.00
#
_symmetry.space_group_name_H-M   'P 1'
#
loop_
_entity.id
_entity.type
_entity.pdbx_description
1 polymer ?
#
loop_
_entity_poly.entity_id
_entity_poly.type
_entity_poly.pdbx_seq_one_letter_code
_entity_poly.pdbx_strand_id
1 'polypeptide(L)'
;MFERSYVDTIVERIAEENNPLMQVVVGPRQTGKSTMLGQALAKMDMEQFFVSADDAIVPTEEWLQVEWQQARNATLSGSRTVVLAVDEIQKVPHWSAVVKALYDADRRNNMPVRIILSGSSSLLLHKGLEDSLMGRFEMIYSPHWSYAECSQAFGFSLDDYLYYGGYPGAARFAGDDIRWASYVRDAIVEPTISQDVLALEDIRKPALMRSLFRLGSTYSAQELSFNKMLGQLQDAGNTVTIAHYLDLLGKSGILFGIQKYDKKAITRKKSSPRLMVFDTSLMTAVSGIAKERYLNELDLRGRLIESAVGARLLARSAEEGFDVFWWREGSKEVDFVISKGMSALSAIEVKSGHKKEQSGMATFLSLHPNAKRLVVGGIAAGACEIEKFLKDEVPLFY
;
A
#
# COMPACT_ATOMS: atom_id res chain seq x y z
N MET A 1 -22.11 -8.00 -1.93
CA MET A 1 -20.69 -7.66 -2.29
C MET A 1 -19.95 -7.52 -0.98
N PHE A 2 -18.69 -7.99 -0.88
CA PHE A 2 -17.90 -7.87 0.35
C PHE A 2 -17.65 -6.40 0.69
N GLU A 3 -17.68 -6.07 1.97
CA GLU A 3 -17.49 -4.72 2.49
C GLU A 3 -16.24 -4.72 3.38
N ARG A 4 -15.31 -3.82 3.09
CA ARG A 4 -14.10 -3.61 3.89
C ARG A 4 -14.41 -2.73 5.10
N SER A 5 -13.72 -2.96 6.21
CA SER A 5 -13.89 -2.16 7.46
C SER A 5 -13.70 -0.65 7.29
N TYR A 6 -12.95 -0.23 6.27
CA TYR A 6 -12.77 1.19 5.94
C TYR A 6 -14.05 1.90 5.56
N VAL A 7 -15.10 1.17 5.08
CA VAL A 7 -16.43 1.72 4.80
C VAL A 7 -17.00 2.32 6.06
N ASP A 8 -17.01 1.57 7.16
CA ASP A 8 -17.53 2.06 8.44
C ASP A 8 -16.69 3.24 8.97
N THR A 9 -15.36 3.17 8.84
CA THR A 9 -14.48 4.30 9.20
C THR A 9 -14.83 5.59 8.44
N ILE A 10 -15.10 5.49 7.13
CA ILE A 10 -15.52 6.66 6.34
C ILE A 10 -16.86 7.20 6.84
N VAL A 11 -17.84 6.32 7.06
CA VAL A 11 -19.17 6.71 7.54
C VAL A 11 -19.08 7.40 8.90
N GLU A 12 -18.36 6.80 9.85
CA GLU A 12 -18.17 7.35 11.20
C GLU A 12 -17.55 8.75 11.16
N ARG A 13 -16.43 8.92 10.42
CA ARG A 13 -15.74 10.21 10.36
C ARG A 13 -16.52 11.31 9.65
N ILE A 14 -17.30 10.96 8.63
CA ILE A 14 -18.19 11.92 7.96
C ILE A 14 -19.38 12.30 8.85
N ALA A 15 -19.85 11.39 9.71
CA ALA A 15 -20.96 11.65 10.62
C ALA A 15 -20.56 12.48 11.85
N GLU A 16 -19.27 12.63 12.16
CA GLU A 16 -18.80 13.45 13.28
C GLU A 16 -19.21 14.92 13.13
N GLU A 17 -20.12 15.40 13.99
CA GLU A 17 -20.64 16.78 13.90
C GLU A 17 -19.55 17.85 14.03
N ASN A 18 -18.58 17.63 14.91
CA ASN A 18 -17.51 18.59 15.22
C ASN A 18 -16.25 18.41 14.39
N ASN A 19 -16.20 17.42 13.50
CA ASN A 19 -15.05 17.18 12.64
C ASN A 19 -15.30 17.75 11.23
N PRO A 20 -14.79 18.94 10.94
CA PRO A 20 -14.94 19.56 9.63
C PRO A 20 -13.96 19.02 8.57
N LEU A 21 -13.05 18.14 8.94
CA LEU A 21 -11.94 17.74 8.06
C LEU A 21 -12.44 16.92 6.86
N MET A 22 -11.80 17.17 5.71
CA MET A 22 -12.00 16.34 4.53
C MET A 22 -11.47 14.94 4.79
N GLN A 23 -12.16 13.92 4.35
CA GLN A 23 -11.67 12.54 4.39
C GLN A 23 -10.96 12.24 3.07
N VAL A 24 -9.70 11.82 3.14
CA VAL A 24 -8.91 11.50 1.94
C VAL A 24 -8.56 10.02 1.94
N VAL A 25 -9.17 9.29 1.01
CA VAL A 25 -9.00 7.84 0.85
C VAL A 25 -7.88 7.57 -0.16
N VAL A 26 -6.77 7.04 0.30
CA VAL A 26 -5.60 6.72 -0.52
C VAL A 26 -5.29 5.23 -0.51
N GLY A 27 -4.69 4.73 -1.56
CA GLY A 27 -4.26 3.33 -1.64
C GLY A 27 -3.90 2.93 -3.06
N PRO A 28 -3.28 1.75 -3.25
CA PRO A 28 -2.88 1.27 -4.58
C PRO A 28 -4.04 1.21 -5.57
N ARG A 29 -3.72 1.20 -6.87
CA ARG A 29 -4.72 0.93 -7.92
C ARG A 29 -5.39 -0.42 -7.71
N GLN A 30 -6.64 -0.55 -8.17
CA GLN A 30 -7.38 -1.81 -8.22
C GLN A 30 -7.65 -2.48 -6.86
N THR A 31 -7.55 -1.73 -5.75
CA THR A 31 -7.90 -2.22 -4.40
C THR A 31 -9.36 -1.98 -4.02
N GLY A 32 -10.17 -1.41 -4.93
CA GLY A 32 -11.62 -1.23 -4.75
C GLY A 32 -12.02 0.07 -4.05
N LYS A 33 -11.23 1.14 -4.08
CA LYS A 33 -11.54 2.43 -3.45
C LYS A 33 -12.87 3.02 -3.90
N SER A 34 -13.13 3.11 -5.20
CA SER A 34 -14.40 3.65 -5.74
C SER A 34 -15.61 2.83 -5.29
N THR A 35 -15.48 1.49 -5.23
CA THR A 35 -16.52 0.60 -4.68
C THR A 35 -16.76 0.88 -3.20
N MET A 36 -15.71 1.03 -2.43
CA MET A 36 -15.76 1.34 -1.00
C MET A 36 -16.42 2.70 -0.74
N LEU A 37 -16.12 3.72 -1.56
CA LEU A 37 -16.82 5.01 -1.48
C LEU A 37 -18.31 4.88 -1.78
N GLY A 38 -18.68 4.15 -2.83
CA GLY A 38 -20.09 3.89 -3.14
C GLY A 38 -20.80 3.15 -2.00
N GLN A 39 -20.16 2.17 -1.37
CA GLN A 39 -20.72 1.48 -0.19
C GLN A 39 -20.85 2.40 1.01
N ALA A 40 -19.87 3.26 1.28
CA ALA A 40 -19.93 4.22 2.38
C ALA A 40 -21.06 5.24 2.17
N LEU A 41 -21.16 5.82 0.97
CA LEU A 41 -22.23 6.74 0.62
C LEU A 41 -23.61 6.08 0.79
N ALA A 42 -23.80 4.84 0.33
CA ALA A 42 -25.07 4.13 0.45
C ALA A 42 -25.53 3.90 1.91
N LYS A 43 -24.63 3.99 2.89
CA LYS A 43 -24.92 3.89 4.33
C LYS A 43 -25.27 5.22 4.98
N MET A 44 -24.99 6.35 4.34
CA MET A 44 -25.19 7.68 4.91
C MET A 44 -26.61 8.16 4.67
N ASP A 45 -27.27 8.66 5.71
CA ASP A 45 -28.57 9.34 5.61
C ASP A 45 -28.38 10.84 5.33
N MET A 46 -27.68 11.15 4.23
CA MET A 46 -27.37 12.51 3.78
C MET A 46 -27.56 12.57 2.27
N GLU A 47 -27.83 13.75 1.73
CA GLU A 47 -27.82 13.95 0.28
C GLU A 47 -26.39 13.80 -0.25
N GLN A 48 -26.20 13.04 -1.33
CA GLN A 48 -24.91 12.56 -1.75
C GLN A 48 -24.63 12.93 -3.21
N PHE A 49 -23.41 13.38 -3.47
CA PHE A 49 -22.87 13.60 -4.79
C PHE A 49 -21.59 12.76 -4.93
N PHE A 50 -21.63 11.79 -5.83
CA PHE A 50 -20.45 11.01 -6.22
C PHE A 50 -20.08 11.40 -7.65
N VAL A 51 -18.86 11.92 -7.82
CA VAL A 51 -18.31 12.29 -9.10
C VAL A 51 -16.91 11.68 -9.26
N SER A 52 -16.58 11.26 -10.47
CA SER A 52 -15.26 10.70 -10.78
C SER A 52 -14.58 11.51 -11.87
N ALA A 53 -13.32 11.85 -11.66
CA ALA A 53 -12.53 12.50 -12.70
C ALA A 53 -12.24 11.56 -13.90
N ASP A 54 -12.49 10.25 -13.73
CA ASP A 54 -12.41 9.27 -14.82
C ASP A 54 -13.61 9.34 -15.78
N ASP A 55 -14.76 9.76 -15.27
CA ASP A 55 -16.00 9.87 -16.06
C ASP A 55 -16.06 11.20 -16.84
N ALA A 56 -15.25 12.17 -16.46
CA ALA A 56 -15.16 13.45 -17.15
C ALA A 56 -14.42 13.30 -18.49
N ILE A 57 -14.95 13.86 -19.58
CA ILE A 57 -14.28 13.89 -20.88
C ILE A 57 -12.89 14.53 -20.76
N VAL A 58 -12.83 15.65 -20.05
CA VAL A 58 -11.59 16.32 -19.62
C VAL A 58 -11.82 16.83 -18.18
N PRO A 59 -11.16 16.26 -17.16
CA PRO A 59 -11.29 16.73 -15.79
C PRO A 59 -10.52 18.03 -15.61
N THR A 60 -11.21 19.17 -15.73
CA THR A 60 -10.62 20.51 -15.55
C THR A 60 -10.89 21.08 -14.16
N GLU A 61 -10.23 22.21 -13.85
CA GLU A 61 -10.50 22.96 -12.61
C GLU A 61 -11.96 23.46 -12.57
N GLU A 62 -12.48 23.91 -13.72
CA GLU A 62 -13.86 24.37 -13.87
C GLU A 62 -14.86 23.22 -13.65
N TRP A 63 -14.56 22.00 -14.17
CA TRP A 63 -15.37 20.83 -13.88
C TRP A 63 -15.51 20.61 -12.38
N LEU A 64 -14.43 20.62 -11.64
CA LEU A 64 -14.44 20.44 -10.18
C LEU A 64 -15.23 21.54 -9.47
N GLN A 65 -15.10 22.80 -9.92
CA GLN A 65 -15.87 23.91 -9.37
C GLN A 65 -17.37 23.76 -9.61
N VAL A 66 -17.79 23.28 -10.79
CA VAL A 66 -19.19 23.03 -11.13
C VAL A 66 -19.77 21.94 -10.23
N GLU A 67 -19.09 20.80 -10.09
CA GLU A 67 -19.54 19.71 -9.22
C GLU A 67 -19.65 20.15 -7.76
N TRP A 68 -18.68 20.92 -7.29
CA TRP A 68 -18.72 21.47 -5.94
C TRP A 68 -19.89 22.46 -5.74
N GLN A 69 -20.18 23.28 -6.76
CA GLN A 69 -21.29 24.21 -6.70
C GLN A 69 -22.67 23.51 -6.70
N GLN A 70 -22.79 22.37 -7.37
CA GLN A 70 -24.01 21.54 -7.31
C GLN A 70 -24.25 21.06 -5.87
N ALA A 71 -23.23 20.56 -5.20
CA ALA A 71 -23.33 20.15 -3.79
C ALA A 71 -23.73 21.33 -2.87
N ARG A 72 -23.15 22.53 -3.10
CA ARG A 72 -23.56 23.74 -2.36
C ARG A 72 -25.02 24.13 -2.59
N ASN A 73 -25.48 24.05 -3.83
CA ASN A 73 -26.87 24.41 -4.18
C ASN A 73 -27.87 23.47 -3.47
N ALA A 74 -27.52 22.20 -3.32
CA ALA A 74 -28.34 21.24 -2.60
C ALA A 74 -28.48 21.62 -1.10
N THR A 75 -27.43 22.15 -0.46
CA THR A 75 -27.54 22.64 0.93
C THR A 75 -28.49 23.80 1.08
N LEU A 76 -28.60 24.66 0.08
CA LEU A 76 -29.47 25.86 0.11
C LEU A 76 -30.95 25.51 -0.05
N SER A 77 -31.27 24.43 -0.74
CA SER A 77 -32.64 23.99 -0.99
C SER A 77 -33.27 23.19 0.17
N GLY A 78 -32.48 22.70 1.14
CA GLY A 78 -33.01 21.81 2.18
C GLY A 78 -32.47 22.00 3.60
N SER A 79 -31.54 22.93 3.84
CA SER A 79 -30.85 23.11 5.14
C SER A 79 -30.20 21.81 5.69
N ARG A 80 -29.84 20.86 4.83
CA ARG A 80 -29.25 19.57 5.19
C ARG A 80 -27.78 19.53 4.88
N THR A 81 -27.05 18.75 5.67
CA THR A 81 -25.67 18.40 5.36
C THR A 81 -25.64 17.53 4.09
N VAL A 82 -24.72 17.86 3.19
CA VAL A 82 -24.51 17.19 1.92
C VAL A 82 -23.10 16.59 1.89
N VAL A 83 -22.93 15.41 1.31
CA VAL A 83 -21.64 14.78 1.09
C VAL A 83 -21.26 14.88 -0.39
N LEU A 84 -20.09 15.45 -0.68
CA LEU A 84 -19.47 15.43 -2.00
C LEU A 84 -18.26 14.48 -1.96
N ALA A 85 -18.32 13.37 -2.69
CA ALA A 85 -17.23 12.44 -2.90
C ALA A 85 -16.66 12.62 -4.31
N VAL A 86 -15.37 12.96 -4.39
CA VAL A 86 -14.63 13.14 -5.65
C VAL A 86 -13.60 12.03 -5.79
N ASP A 87 -13.81 11.14 -6.73
CA ASP A 87 -12.90 10.02 -7.03
C ASP A 87 -11.85 10.40 -8.08
N GLU A 88 -10.64 9.80 -7.96
CA GLU A 88 -9.47 10.04 -8.81
C GLU A 88 -9.13 11.55 -8.95
N ILE A 89 -9.25 12.30 -7.84
CA ILE A 89 -9.08 13.77 -7.79
C ILE A 89 -7.74 14.24 -8.37
N GLN A 90 -6.68 13.44 -8.29
CA GLN A 90 -5.35 13.78 -8.81
C GLN A 90 -5.30 13.95 -10.34
N LYS A 91 -6.33 13.55 -11.06
CA LYS A 91 -6.46 13.76 -12.51
C LYS A 91 -6.84 15.19 -12.88
N VAL A 92 -7.41 15.93 -11.94
CA VAL A 92 -7.73 17.36 -12.13
C VAL A 92 -6.46 18.19 -12.01
N PRO A 93 -6.08 19.00 -13.00
CA PRO A 93 -4.94 19.91 -12.86
C PRO A 93 -5.09 20.83 -11.65
N HIS A 94 -4.01 21.12 -10.95
CA HIS A 94 -3.95 22.01 -9.78
C HIS A 94 -5.07 21.79 -8.73
N TRP A 95 -5.61 20.57 -8.68
CA TRP A 95 -6.76 20.19 -7.84
C TRP A 95 -6.63 20.64 -6.38
N SER A 96 -5.45 20.56 -5.79
CA SER A 96 -5.24 20.90 -4.37
C SER A 96 -5.44 22.38 -4.07
N ALA A 97 -5.06 23.25 -5.00
CA ALA A 97 -5.29 24.70 -4.87
C ALA A 97 -6.79 25.03 -5.03
N VAL A 98 -7.46 24.38 -5.95
CA VAL A 98 -8.92 24.54 -6.18
C VAL A 98 -9.69 24.03 -4.97
N VAL A 99 -9.43 22.81 -4.51
CA VAL A 99 -10.04 22.22 -3.31
C VAL A 99 -9.83 23.12 -2.09
N LYS A 100 -8.61 23.62 -1.87
CA LYS A 100 -8.32 24.54 -0.78
C LYS A 100 -9.21 25.78 -0.83
N ALA A 101 -9.28 26.42 -1.99
CA ALA A 101 -10.06 27.66 -2.16
C ALA A 101 -11.55 27.42 -1.89
N LEU A 102 -12.11 26.33 -2.42
CA LEU A 102 -13.51 25.97 -2.26
C LEU A 102 -13.82 25.57 -0.81
N TYR A 103 -13.01 24.72 -0.22
CA TYR A 103 -13.16 24.28 1.17
C TYR A 103 -13.04 25.44 2.17
N ASP A 104 -12.04 26.32 2.01
CA ASP A 104 -11.87 27.49 2.88
C ASP A 104 -13.04 28.47 2.74
N ALA A 105 -13.64 28.60 1.54
CA ALA A 105 -14.84 29.40 1.31
C ALA A 105 -16.06 28.79 2.04
N ASP A 106 -16.26 27.48 1.96
CA ASP A 106 -17.34 26.78 2.66
C ASP A 106 -17.22 26.93 4.16
N ARG A 107 -16.01 26.82 4.70
CA ARG A 107 -15.76 26.99 6.14
C ARG A 107 -16.10 28.41 6.60
N ARG A 108 -15.71 29.45 5.84
CA ARG A 108 -16.02 30.86 6.17
C ARG A 108 -17.53 31.16 6.15
N ASN A 109 -18.24 30.47 5.25
CA ASN A 109 -19.68 30.71 5.05
C ASN A 109 -20.56 29.70 5.82
N ASN A 110 -19.96 28.83 6.66
CA ASN A 110 -20.64 27.76 7.39
C ASN A 110 -21.52 26.89 6.49
N MET A 111 -21.05 26.59 5.27
CA MET A 111 -21.75 25.70 4.35
C MET A 111 -21.63 24.24 4.85
N PRO A 112 -22.74 23.51 5.01
CA PRO A 112 -22.73 22.17 5.55
C PRO A 112 -22.41 21.12 4.48
N VAL A 113 -21.26 21.29 3.79
CA VAL A 113 -20.75 20.33 2.80
C VAL A 113 -19.63 19.51 3.42
N ARG A 114 -19.77 18.18 3.42
CA ARG A 114 -18.76 17.21 3.82
C ARG A 114 -18.04 16.68 2.59
N ILE A 115 -16.75 16.58 2.65
CA ILE A 115 -15.90 16.25 1.48
C ILE A 115 -15.19 14.92 1.70
N ILE A 116 -15.30 14.05 0.70
CA ILE A 116 -14.47 12.85 0.58
C ILE A 116 -13.68 12.96 -0.73
N LEU A 117 -12.39 12.85 -0.65
CA LEU A 117 -11.50 12.77 -1.82
C LEU A 117 -10.91 11.38 -1.90
N SER A 118 -10.79 10.82 -3.09
CA SER A 118 -10.06 9.57 -3.27
C SER A 118 -9.12 9.64 -4.47
N GLY A 119 -8.10 8.79 -4.40
CA GLY A 119 -7.17 8.63 -5.49
C GLY A 119 -6.21 7.47 -5.29
N SER A 120 -5.55 7.07 -6.36
CA SER A 120 -4.47 6.11 -6.28
C SER A 120 -3.35 6.69 -5.42
N SER A 121 -2.55 5.84 -4.78
CA SER A 121 -1.40 6.22 -3.91
C SER A 121 -0.30 6.95 -4.67
N SER A 122 -0.67 7.65 -5.74
CA SER A 122 0.26 8.37 -6.55
C SER A 122 0.87 9.55 -5.78
N LEU A 123 2.12 9.81 -6.03
CA LEU A 123 2.84 10.99 -5.54
C LEU A 123 2.09 12.30 -5.81
N LEU A 124 1.28 12.38 -6.88
CA LEU A 124 0.47 13.56 -7.20
C LEU A 124 -0.53 13.87 -6.08
N LEU A 125 -1.18 12.83 -5.52
CA LEU A 125 -2.09 13.03 -4.40
C LEU A 125 -1.32 13.50 -3.16
N HIS A 126 -0.23 12.80 -2.79
CA HIS A 126 0.58 13.19 -1.64
C HIS A 126 1.16 14.59 -1.78
N LYS A 127 1.75 14.93 -2.93
CA LYS A 127 2.29 16.27 -3.18
C LYS A 127 1.23 17.37 -3.07
N GLY A 128 0.04 17.16 -3.63
CA GLY A 128 -1.06 18.12 -3.51
C GLY A 128 -1.54 18.32 -2.07
N LEU A 129 -1.59 17.24 -1.28
CA LEU A 129 -1.97 17.30 0.13
C LEU A 129 -0.94 18.07 0.98
N GLU A 130 0.36 17.79 0.79
CA GLU A 130 1.44 18.45 1.53
C GLU A 130 1.53 19.96 1.19
N ASP A 131 1.45 20.31 -0.10
CA ASP A 131 1.67 21.69 -0.55
C ASP A 131 0.53 22.65 -0.16
N SER A 132 -0.73 22.19 -0.17
CA SER A 132 -1.88 23.11 -0.11
C SER A 132 -2.89 22.81 0.99
N LEU A 133 -3.06 21.56 1.41
CA LEU A 133 -4.19 21.12 2.24
C LEU A 133 -3.83 20.79 3.69
N MET A 134 -2.61 21.10 4.13
CA MET A 134 -2.16 20.82 5.50
C MET A 134 -3.17 21.33 6.55
N GLY A 135 -3.54 20.47 7.49
CA GLY A 135 -4.49 20.76 8.57
C GLY A 135 -5.97 20.78 8.15
N ARG A 136 -6.31 20.38 6.92
CA ARG A 136 -7.68 20.37 6.38
C ARG A 136 -8.26 18.99 6.11
N PHE A 137 -7.47 17.95 6.28
CA PHE A 137 -7.88 16.58 5.97
C PHE A 137 -7.40 15.56 6.99
N GLU A 138 -8.08 14.45 7.02
CA GLU A 138 -7.65 13.18 7.61
C GLU A 138 -7.49 12.13 6.53
N MET A 139 -6.45 11.29 6.67
CA MET A 139 -6.16 10.26 5.69
C MET A 139 -6.72 8.90 6.13
N ILE A 140 -7.32 8.19 5.20
CA ILE A 140 -7.71 6.79 5.33
C ILE A 140 -6.88 6.01 4.30
N TYR A 141 -5.95 5.21 4.78
CA TYR A 141 -5.13 4.37 3.91
C TYR A 141 -5.84 3.04 3.66
N SER A 142 -6.12 2.71 2.40
CA SER A 142 -6.74 1.46 1.96
C SER A 142 -5.70 0.61 1.22
N PRO A 143 -4.97 -0.29 1.92
CA PRO A 143 -3.92 -1.12 1.32
C PRO A 143 -4.50 -2.22 0.43
N HIS A 144 -3.61 -3.07 -0.09
CA HIS A 144 -4.00 -4.35 -0.70
C HIS A 144 -4.85 -5.17 0.29
N TRP A 145 -5.72 -6.02 -0.24
CA TRP A 145 -6.58 -6.83 0.60
C TRP A 145 -5.77 -7.83 1.43
N SER A 146 -6.07 -7.91 2.69
CA SER A 146 -5.46 -8.86 3.62
C SER A 146 -5.92 -10.30 3.34
N TYR A 147 -5.21 -11.26 3.90
CA TYR A 147 -5.65 -12.67 3.84
C TYR A 147 -7.05 -12.85 4.47
N ALA A 148 -7.34 -12.16 5.57
CA ALA A 148 -8.66 -12.20 6.18
C ALA A 148 -9.77 -11.76 5.21
N GLU A 149 -9.56 -10.62 4.52
CA GLU A 149 -10.51 -10.10 3.53
C GLU A 149 -10.66 -11.03 2.33
N CYS A 150 -9.56 -11.55 1.77
CA CYS A 150 -9.58 -12.47 0.64
C CYS A 150 -10.22 -13.82 0.99
N SER A 151 -9.96 -14.34 2.19
CA SER A 151 -10.59 -15.57 2.68
C SER A 151 -12.10 -15.40 2.81
N GLN A 152 -12.56 -14.28 3.36
CA GLN A 152 -13.99 -14.02 3.54
C GLN A 152 -14.71 -13.70 2.21
N ALA A 153 -14.08 -12.91 1.34
CA ALA A 153 -14.71 -12.45 0.11
C ALA A 153 -14.69 -13.48 -1.02
N PHE A 154 -13.62 -14.27 -1.13
CA PHE A 154 -13.34 -15.16 -2.27
C PHE A 154 -13.21 -16.62 -1.87
N GLY A 155 -13.19 -16.92 -0.57
CA GLY A 155 -12.96 -18.29 -0.06
C GLY A 155 -11.50 -18.74 -0.24
N PHE A 156 -10.54 -17.82 -0.34
CA PHE A 156 -9.14 -18.18 -0.54
C PHE A 156 -8.59 -18.93 0.67
N SER A 157 -7.96 -20.09 0.38
CA SER A 157 -7.05 -20.73 1.30
C SER A 157 -5.78 -19.89 1.49
N LEU A 158 -4.95 -20.23 2.48
CA LEU A 158 -3.64 -19.58 2.63
C LEU A 158 -2.81 -19.73 1.34
N ASP A 159 -2.78 -20.90 0.74
CA ASP A 159 -2.02 -21.17 -0.47
C ASP A 159 -2.54 -20.39 -1.68
N ASP A 160 -3.86 -20.18 -1.79
CA ASP A 160 -4.45 -19.29 -2.79
C ASP A 160 -4.01 -17.85 -2.59
N TYR A 161 -4.11 -17.34 -1.38
CA TYR A 161 -3.69 -15.98 -1.07
C TYR A 161 -2.20 -15.74 -1.31
N LEU A 162 -1.36 -16.68 -0.87
CA LEU A 162 0.08 -16.59 -1.09
C LEU A 162 0.42 -16.48 -2.58
N TYR A 163 -0.29 -17.19 -3.46
CA TYR A 163 0.00 -17.18 -4.89
C TYR A 163 -0.75 -16.08 -5.65
N TYR A 164 -2.07 -15.97 -5.45
CA TYR A 164 -2.92 -15.04 -6.20
C TYR A 164 -2.92 -13.60 -5.63
N GLY A 165 -2.51 -13.43 -4.37
CA GLY A 165 -2.44 -12.12 -3.71
C GLY A 165 -3.78 -11.52 -3.36
N GLY A 166 -3.75 -10.21 -3.07
CA GLY A 166 -4.87 -9.42 -2.55
C GLY A 166 -5.46 -8.39 -3.52
N TYR A 167 -5.42 -8.63 -4.83
CA TYR A 167 -6.12 -7.77 -5.80
C TYR A 167 -7.51 -8.32 -6.12
N PRO A 168 -8.60 -7.66 -5.67
CA PRO A 168 -9.97 -8.19 -5.82
C PRO A 168 -10.38 -8.39 -7.29
N GLY A 169 -9.92 -7.52 -8.21
CA GLY A 169 -10.18 -7.67 -9.63
C GLY A 169 -9.54 -8.91 -10.26
N ALA A 170 -8.39 -9.35 -9.72
CA ALA A 170 -7.69 -10.55 -10.20
C ALA A 170 -8.27 -11.85 -9.62
N ALA A 171 -8.90 -11.78 -8.45
CA ALA A 171 -9.43 -12.96 -7.74
C ALA A 171 -10.41 -13.80 -8.59
N ARG A 172 -11.19 -13.16 -9.49
CA ARG A 172 -12.11 -13.84 -10.40
C ARG A 172 -11.43 -14.81 -11.38
N PHE A 173 -10.13 -14.69 -11.58
CA PHE A 173 -9.34 -15.53 -12.47
C PHE A 173 -8.55 -16.60 -11.70
N ALA A 174 -8.70 -16.69 -10.38
CA ALA A 174 -8.05 -17.72 -9.58
C ALA A 174 -8.47 -19.12 -10.08
N GLY A 175 -7.48 -20.00 -10.28
CA GLY A 175 -7.67 -21.30 -10.93
C GLY A 175 -7.36 -21.34 -12.43
N ASP A 176 -7.23 -20.18 -13.09
CA ASP A 176 -6.69 -20.05 -14.44
C ASP A 176 -5.43 -19.17 -14.38
N ASP A 177 -4.30 -19.79 -14.05
CA ASP A 177 -3.03 -19.08 -13.76
C ASP A 177 -2.57 -18.21 -14.92
N ILE A 178 -2.84 -18.61 -16.17
CA ILE A 178 -2.42 -17.87 -17.36
C ILE A 178 -3.23 -16.55 -17.49
N ARG A 179 -4.56 -16.64 -17.39
CA ARG A 179 -5.43 -15.46 -17.45
C ARG A 179 -5.20 -14.55 -16.27
N TRP A 180 -5.07 -15.12 -15.07
CA TRP A 180 -4.80 -14.37 -13.86
C TRP A 180 -3.48 -13.60 -13.98
N ALA A 181 -2.39 -14.26 -14.38
CA ALA A 181 -1.09 -13.62 -14.53
C ALA A 181 -1.09 -12.54 -15.61
N SER A 182 -1.80 -12.75 -16.74
CA SER A 182 -1.97 -11.71 -17.77
C SER A 182 -2.73 -10.52 -17.21
N TYR A 183 -3.84 -10.74 -16.48
CA TYR A 183 -4.58 -9.65 -15.86
C TYR A 183 -3.72 -8.82 -14.87
N VAL A 184 -2.95 -9.48 -14.00
CA VAL A 184 -2.08 -8.77 -13.06
C VAL A 184 -1.02 -7.96 -13.79
N ARG A 185 -0.37 -8.52 -14.83
CA ARG A 185 0.65 -7.79 -15.61
C ARG A 185 0.07 -6.64 -16.41
N ASP A 186 -1.02 -6.89 -17.14
CA ASP A 186 -1.50 -5.99 -18.18
C ASP A 186 -2.50 -4.96 -17.65
N ALA A 187 -3.31 -5.32 -16.64
CA ALA A 187 -4.33 -4.45 -16.07
C ALA A 187 -3.94 -3.80 -14.73
N ILE A 188 -2.89 -4.30 -14.05
CA ILE A 188 -2.44 -3.75 -12.76
C ILE A 188 -1.04 -3.15 -12.89
N VAL A 189 -0.03 -3.96 -13.20
CA VAL A 189 1.38 -3.54 -13.17
C VAL A 189 1.66 -2.48 -14.25
N GLU A 190 1.32 -2.78 -15.50
CA GLU A 190 1.63 -1.86 -16.61
C GLU A 190 0.92 -0.50 -16.48
N PRO A 191 -0.38 -0.41 -16.15
CA PRO A 191 -1.02 0.88 -15.90
C PRO A 191 -0.44 1.62 -14.69
N THR A 192 -0.08 0.94 -13.61
CA THR A 192 0.56 1.58 -12.45
C THR A 192 1.90 2.20 -12.85
N ILE A 193 2.72 1.51 -13.63
CA ILE A 193 4.00 2.07 -14.11
C ILE A 193 3.75 3.20 -15.11
N SER A 194 2.93 2.96 -16.14
CA SER A 194 2.78 3.89 -17.27
C SER A 194 1.94 5.13 -16.95
N GLN A 195 0.95 5.02 -16.08
CA GLN A 195 0.01 6.11 -15.79
C GLN A 195 0.30 6.78 -14.44
N ASP A 196 0.71 6.03 -13.41
CA ASP A 196 0.96 6.64 -12.11
C ASP A 196 2.41 7.08 -11.97
N VAL A 197 3.38 6.19 -12.24
CA VAL A 197 4.79 6.49 -12.02
C VAL A 197 5.35 7.43 -13.11
N LEU A 198 5.08 7.13 -14.40
CA LEU A 198 5.62 7.94 -15.50
C LEU A 198 4.94 9.31 -15.66
N ALA A 199 3.71 9.47 -15.16
CA ALA A 199 3.01 10.76 -15.18
C ALA A 199 3.49 11.74 -14.08
N LEU A 200 4.22 11.26 -13.07
CA LEU A 200 4.65 12.06 -11.92
C LEU A 200 5.84 12.95 -12.20
N GLU A 201 6.75 12.44 -12.98
CA GLU A 201 8.02 13.08 -13.31
C GLU A 201 8.41 12.76 -14.75
N ASP A 202 9.24 13.59 -15.33
CA ASP A 202 9.83 13.35 -16.64
C ASP A 202 10.85 12.21 -16.56
N ILE A 203 10.35 10.98 -16.52
CA ILE A 203 11.16 9.77 -16.39
C ILE A 203 11.86 9.48 -17.72
N ARG A 204 13.14 9.74 -17.76
CA ARG A 204 13.96 9.62 -18.98
C ARG A 204 14.09 8.18 -19.50
N LYS A 205 13.90 7.15 -18.64
CA LYS A 205 14.11 5.74 -18.99
C LYS A 205 12.95 4.84 -18.53
N PRO A 206 11.78 4.89 -19.18
CA PRO A 206 10.64 4.04 -18.81
C PRO A 206 10.94 2.53 -18.88
N ALA A 207 11.73 2.10 -19.85
CA ALA A 207 12.13 0.68 -19.97
C ALA A 207 12.94 0.20 -18.76
N LEU A 208 13.81 1.05 -18.22
CA LEU A 208 14.58 0.75 -17.01
C LEU A 208 13.66 0.59 -15.79
N MET A 209 12.63 1.42 -15.66
CA MET A 209 11.64 1.31 -14.59
C MET A 209 10.95 -0.06 -14.59
N ARG A 210 10.47 -0.51 -15.76
CA ARG A 210 9.86 -1.84 -15.94
C ARG A 210 10.84 -2.96 -15.62
N SER A 211 12.09 -2.83 -16.07
CA SER A 211 13.14 -3.81 -15.80
C SER A 211 13.49 -3.88 -14.31
N LEU A 212 13.55 -2.73 -13.63
CA LEU A 212 13.79 -2.66 -12.19
C LEU A 212 12.63 -3.30 -11.40
N PHE A 213 11.38 -3.04 -11.78
CA PHE A 213 10.23 -3.69 -11.16
C PHE A 213 10.31 -5.22 -11.34
N ARG A 214 10.57 -5.71 -12.57
CA ARG A 214 10.69 -7.15 -12.83
C ARG A 214 11.82 -7.80 -12.04
N LEU A 215 13.00 -7.17 -12.02
CA LEU A 215 14.12 -7.61 -11.20
C LEU A 215 13.75 -7.64 -9.73
N GLY A 216 13.22 -6.53 -9.20
CA GLY A 216 12.86 -6.40 -7.79
C GLY A 216 11.80 -7.39 -7.34
N SER A 217 10.79 -7.66 -8.16
CA SER A 217 9.76 -8.67 -7.89
C SER A 217 10.36 -10.07 -7.78
N THR A 218 11.32 -10.42 -8.65
CA THR A 218 12.03 -11.72 -8.60
C THR A 218 12.90 -11.85 -7.35
N TYR A 219 13.43 -10.73 -6.83
CA TYR A 219 14.24 -10.68 -5.61
C TYR A 219 13.44 -10.24 -4.37
N SER A 220 12.10 -10.37 -4.38
CA SER A 220 11.29 -10.08 -3.20
C SER A 220 11.76 -10.91 -1.98
N ALA A 221 11.77 -10.30 -0.82
CA ALA A 221 12.31 -10.80 0.44
C ALA A 221 13.84 -11.02 0.46
N GLN A 222 14.60 -10.43 -0.48
CA GLN A 222 16.05 -10.59 -0.55
C GLN A 222 16.80 -9.26 -0.56
N GLU A 223 17.97 -9.24 0.05
CA GLU A 223 18.89 -8.11 -0.04
C GLU A 223 19.52 -8.07 -1.44
N LEU A 224 19.42 -6.91 -2.10
CA LEU A 224 20.08 -6.68 -3.38
C LEU A 224 20.72 -5.28 -3.38
N SER A 225 22.05 -5.22 -3.45
CA SER A 225 22.75 -3.94 -3.48
C SER A 225 22.52 -3.18 -4.78
N PHE A 226 22.51 -1.85 -4.72
CA PHE A 226 22.35 -1.00 -5.91
C PHE A 226 23.40 -1.31 -7.00
N ASN A 227 24.63 -1.67 -6.63
CA ASN A 227 25.65 -2.07 -7.59
C ASN A 227 25.32 -3.40 -8.28
N LYS A 228 24.75 -4.37 -7.56
CA LYS A 228 24.28 -5.63 -8.16
C LYS A 228 23.08 -5.39 -9.08
N MET A 229 22.16 -4.49 -8.70
CA MET A 229 21.06 -4.08 -9.59
C MET A 229 21.59 -3.45 -10.89
N LEU A 230 22.58 -2.54 -10.79
CA LEU A 230 23.22 -1.93 -11.96
C LEU A 230 23.81 -2.99 -12.90
N GLY A 231 24.50 -4.01 -12.35
CA GLY A 231 25.09 -5.08 -13.16
C GLY A 231 24.09 -6.01 -13.86
N GLN A 232 22.82 -6.03 -13.41
CA GLN A 232 21.76 -6.86 -13.99
C GLN A 232 20.80 -6.08 -14.91
N LEU A 233 20.82 -4.76 -14.85
CA LEU A 233 19.93 -3.90 -15.62
C LEU A 233 20.68 -3.24 -16.78
N GLN A 234 20.12 -3.36 -17.96
CA GLN A 234 20.66 -2.67 -19.13
C GLN A 234 20.37 -1.17 -19.04
N ASP A 235 21.32 -0.34 -19.45
CA ASP A 235 21.21 1.12 -19.49
C ASP A 235 20.83 1.76 -18.15
N ALA A 236 21.25 1.14 -17.03
CA ALA A 236 20.82 1.53 -15.69
C ALA A 236 21.33 2.92 -15.22
N GLY A 237 22.36 3.47 -15.87
CA GLY A 237 22.94 4.76 -15.49
C GLY A 237 23.78 4.64 -14.22
N ASN A 238 23.25 5.07 -13.08
CA ASN A 238 23.95 5.05 -11.81
C ASN A 238 23.04 4.60 -10.64
N THR A 239 23.66 4.36 -9.46
CA THR A 239 22.93 3.93 -8.26
C THR A 239 21.88 4.92 -7.77
N VAL A 240 22.08 6.22 -8.02
CA VAL A 240 21.12 7.27 -7.63
C VAL A 240 19.83 7.14 -8.45
N THR A 241 19.95 6.89 -9.75
CA THR A 241 18.79 6.65 -10.62
C THR A 241 18.01 5.42 -10.18
N ILE A 242 18.69 4.32 -9.85
CA ILE A 242 18.03 3.09 -9.37
C ILE A 242 17.33 3.33 -8.03
N ALA A 243 18.00 4.03 -7.09
CA ALA A 243 17.40 4.36 -5.79
C ALA A 243 16.15 5.25 -5.94
N HIS A 244 16.22 6.24 -6.82
CA HIS A 244 15.07 7.11 -7.12
C HIS A 244 13.91 6.33 -7.76
N TYR A 245 14.18 5.47 -8.72
CA TYR A 245 13.14 4.65 -9.35
C TYR A 245 12.53 3.64 -8.38
N LEU A 246 13.33 3.08 -7.48
CA LEU A 246 12.82 2.21 -6.42
C LEU A 246 11.91 2.97 -5.44
N ASP A 247 12.24 4.23 -5.11
CA ASP A 247 11.39 5.10 -4.30
C ASP A 247 10.05 5.39 -4.97
N LEU A 248 10.04 5.68 -6.28
CA LEU A 248 8.81 5.89 -7.05
C LEU A 248 7.93 4.63 -7.12
N LEU A 249 8.52 3.46 -7.34
CA LEU A 249 7.81 2.18 -7.31
C LEU A 249 7.23 1.90 -5.92
N GLY A 250 7.95 2.29 -4.85
CA GLY A 250 7.49 2.17 -3.48
C GLY A 250 6.27 3.05 -3.20
N LYS A 251 6.32 4.29 -3.61
CA LYS A 251 5.22 5.25 -3.47
C LYS A 251 3.99 4.87 -4.29
N SER A 252 4.16 4.13 -5.39
CA SER A 252 3.05 3.60 -6.18
C SER A 252 2.48 2.28 -5.63
N GLY A 253 3.07 1.73 -4.56
CA GLY A 253 2.57 0.55 -3.88
C GLY A 253 2.83 -0.78 -4.59
N ILE A 254 3.88 -0.88 -5.43
CA ILE A 254 4.17 -2.13 -6.14
C ILE A 254 5.49 -2.80 -5.74
N LEU A 255 6.55 -2.02 -5.48
CA LEU A 255 7.85 -2.55 -5.07
C LEU A 255 8.56 -1.59 -4.14
N PHE A 256 9.03 -2.04 -3.00
CA PHE A 256 9.69 -1.24 -1.97
C PHE A 256 11.08 -1.77 -1.63
N GLY A 257 11.97 -0.87 -1.22
CA GLY A 257 13.27 -1.21 -0.68
C GLY A 257 13.32 -0.99 0.83
N ILE A 258 13.10 -2.05 1.62
CA ILE A 258 13.20 -1.99 3.08
C ILE A 258 14.65 -1.71 3.47
N GLN A 259 14.87 -0.68 4.30
CA GLN A 259 16.19 -0.28 4.74
C GLN A 259 16.70 -1.18 5.87
N LYS A 260 18.01 -1.28 6.00
CA LYS A 260 18.64 -1.97 7.13
C LYS A 260 18.41 -1.18 8.42
N TYR A 261 18.03 -1.87 9.50
CA TYR A 261 17.92 -1.25 10.82
C TYR A 261 19.31 -0.87 11.37
N ASP A 262 19.47 0.39 11.70
CA ASP A 262 20.65 0.94 12.38
C ASP A 262 20.18 2.11 13.26
N LYS A 263 20.78 2.29 14.41
CA LYS A 263 20.49 3.44 15.29
C LYS A 263 20.85 4.76 14.61
N LYS A 264 21.84 4.76 13.72
CA LYS A 264 22.28 5.96 12.99
C LYS A 264 21.55 6.09 11.63
N ALA A 265 20.72 7.10 11.47
CA ALA A 265 19.96 7.35 10.25
C ALA A 265 20.83 7.45 8.98
N ILE A 266 22.06 7.97 9.08
CA ILE A 266 23.01 8.09 7.95
C ILE A 266 23.45 6.72 7.44
N THR A 267 23.66 5.76 8.34
CA THR A 267 24.07 4.39 7.98
C THR A 267 22.92 3.66 7.29
N ARG A 268 21.68 3.89 7.72
CA ARG A 268 20.47 3.32 7.07
C ARG A 268 20.41 3.66 5.59
N LYS A 269 20.59 4.92 5.21
CA LYS A 269 20.50 5.41 3.82
C LYS A 269 21.59 4.86 2.88
N LYS A 270 22.70 4.37 3.42
CA LYS A 270 23.84 3.82 2.65
C LYS A 270 23.81 2.31 2.50
N SER A 271 22.89 1.63 3.19
CA SER A 271 22.80 0.16 3.16
C SER A 271 22.10 -0.34 1.90
N SER A 272 22.42 -1.59 1.53
CA SER A 272 21.65 -2.30 0.50
C SER A 272 20.21 -2.48 0.97
N PRO A 273 19.21 -2.21 0.13
CA PRO A 273 17.82 -2.50 0.48
C PRO A 273 17.53 -4.00 0.44
N ARG A 274 16.59 -4.45 1.26
CA ARG A 274 15.87 -5.70 1.04
C ARG A 274 14.65 -5.37 0.19
N LEU A 275 14.54 -5.96 -1.00
CA LEU A 275 13.43 -5.70 -1.90
C LEU A 275 12.17 -6.40 -1.41
N MET A 276 11.02 -5.77 -1.57
CA MET A 276 9.74 -6.28 -1.11
C MET A 276 8.62 -5.82 -2.03
N VAL A 277 7.83 -6.76 -2.54
CA VAL A 277 6.57 -6.44 -3.21
C VAL A 277 5.51 -6.07 -2.16
N PHE A 278 4.57 -5.21 -2.52
CA PHE A 278 3.43 -4.87 -1.65
C PHE A 278 2.32 -5.91 -1.66
N ASP A 279 2.35 -6.81 -2.66
CA ASP A 279 1.42 -7.92 -2.79
C ASP A 279 2.12 -9.08 -3.50
N THR A 280 1.88 -10.31 -3.06
CA THR A 280 2.58 -11.49 -3.60
C THR A 280 2.27 -11.77 -5.06
N SER A 281 1.07 -11.39 -5.56
CA SER A 281 0.74 -11.50 -6.98
C SER A 281 1.71 -10.76 -7.89
N LEU A 282 2.30 -9.65 -7.38
CA LEU A 282 3.28 -8.85 -8.13
C LEU A 282 4.58 -9.61 -8.40
N MET A 283 4.92 -10.63 -7.59
CA MET A 283 6.07 -11.51 -7.87
C MET A 283 5.67 -12.78 -8.61
N THR A 284 4.54 -13.39 -8.26
CA THR A 284 4.12 -14.67 -8.86
C THR A 284 3.67 -14.52 -10.30
N ALA A 285 2.88 -13.48 -10.63
CA ALA A 285 2.42 -13.21 -11.99
C ALA A 285 3.57 -12.85 -12.97
N VAL A 286 4.66 -12.27 -12.45
CA VAL A 286 5.81 -11.87 -13.28
C VAL A 286 6.81 -13.00 -13.46
N SER A 287 6.85 -13.96 -12.53
CA SER A 287 7.83 -15.05 -12.52
C SER A 287 7.63 -16.09 -13.62
N GLY A 288 6.39 -16.29 -14.09
CA GLY A 288 6.02 -17.37 -14.99
C GLY A 288 6.10 -18.78 -14.39
N ILE A 289 6.22 -18.88 -13.05
CA ILE A 289 6.27 -20.16 -12.32
C ILE A 289 4.85 -20.52 -11.91
N ALA A 290 4.44 -21.76 -12.22
CA ALA A 290 3.12 -22.29 -11.85
C ALA A 290 2.94 -22.39 -10.33
N LYS A 291 1.68 -22.30 -9.88
CA LYS A 291 1.29 -22.32 -8.47
C LYS A 291 1.81 -23.55 -7.73
N GLU A 292 1.61 -24.73 -8.31
CA GLU A 292 2.04 -26.01 -7.71
C GLU A 292 3.55 -26.01 -7.43
N ARG A 293 4.35 -25.43 -8.32
CA ARG A 293 5.79 -25.34 -8.15
C ARG A 293 6.18 -24.38 -7.02
N TYR A 294 5.52 -23.22 -6.94
CA TYR A 294 5.71 -22.27 -5.83
C TYR A 294 5.41 -22.90 -4.48
N LEU A 295 4.35 -23.69 -4.41
CA LEU A 295 3.89 -24.27 -3.15
C LEU A 295 4.69 -25.52 -2.73
N ASN A 296 5.24 -26.27 -3.68
CA ASN A 296 5.93 -27.53 -3.42
C ASN A 296 7.46 -27.37 -3.27
N GLU A 297 8.08 -26.36 -3.89
CA GLU A 297 9.52 -26.09 -3.71
C GLU A 297 9.75 -25.27 -2.44
N LEU A 298 10.47 -25.84 -1.47
CA LEU A 298 10.68 -25.25 -0.14
C LEU A 298 11.25 -23.82 -0.20
N ASP A 299 12.21 -23.56 -1.09
CA ASP A 299 12.83 -22.24 -1.21
C ASP A 299 11.89 -21.21 -1.83
N LEU A 300 11.08 -21.60 -2.81
CA LEU A 300 10.06 -20.74 -3.42
C LEU A 300 8.94 -20.43 -2.43
N ARG A 301 8.41 -21.48 -1.75
CA ARG A 301 7.40 -21.32 -0.72
C ARG A 301 7.90 -20.44 0.44
N GLY A 302 9.14 -20.64 0.87
CA GLY A 302 9.75 -19.82 1.92
C GLY A 302 9.77 -18.35 1.57
N ARG A 303 10.25 -18.01 0.36
CA ARG A 303 10.26 -16.61 -0.12
C ARG A 303 8.86 -16.03 -0.28
N LEU A 304 7.91 -16.85 -0.71
CA LEU A 304 6.52 -16.42 -0.87
C LEU A 304 5.89 -16.04 0.48
N ILE A 305 6.07 -16.89 1.50
CA ILE A 305 5.61 -16.62 2.87
C ILE A 305 6.30 -15.37 3.45
N GLU A 306 7.62 -15.24 3.28
CA GLU A 306 8.36 -14.07 3.77
C GLU A 306 7.91 -12.78 3.05
N SER A 307 7.62 -12.86 1.74
CA SER A 307 7.06 -11.74 0.97
C SER A 307 5.65 -11.37 1.45
N ALA A 308 4.79 -12.34 1.75
CA ALA A 308 3.44 -12.10 2.27
C ALA A 308 3.48 -11.43 3.66
N VAL A 309 4.36 -11.92 4.55
CA VAL A 309 4.57 -11.31 5.88
C VAL A 309 5.08 -9.87 5.73
N GLY A 310 6.10 -9.65 4.88
CA GLY A 310 6.64 -8.31 4.63
C GLY A 310 5.62 -7.36 4.02
N ALA A 311 4.84 -7.82 3.05
CA ALA A 311 3.75 -7.04 2.44
C ALA A 311 2.69 -6.64 3.49
N ARG A 312 2.31 -7.57 4.39
CA ARG A 312 1.37 -7.27 5.47
C ARG A 312 1.94 -6.27 6.47
N LEU A 313 3.23 -6.38 6.81
CA LEU A 313 3.90 -5.39 7.65
C LEU A 313 3.93 -4.00 7.02
N LEU A 314 4.20 -3.89 5.73
CA LEU A 314 4.17 -2.61 5.01
C LEU A 314 2.76 -2.01 4.98
N ALA A 315 1.71 -2.82 4.78
CA ALA A 315 0.33 -2.37 4.85
C ALA A 315 -0.01 -1.83 6.24
N ARG A 316 0.27 -2.60 7.29
CA ARG A 316 0.04 -2.19 8.69
C ARG A 316 0.88 -0.99 9.10
N SER A 317 2.08 -0.84 8.57
CA SER A 317 2.93 0.32 8.89
C SER A 317 2.30 1.64 8.47
N ALA A 318 1.62 1.66 7.31
CA ALA A 318 0.89 2.84 6.84
C ALA A 318 -0.36 3.14 7.69
N GLU A 319 -1.02 2.12 8.23
CA GLU A 319 -2.21 2.25 9.08
C GLU A 319 -1.87 2.61 10.53
N GLU A 320 -0.87 1.94 11.09
CA GLU A 320 -0.55 2.00 12.52
C GLU A 320 0.61 2.96 12.87
N GLY A 321 1.30 3.51 11.86
CA GLY A 321 2.36 4.50 12.03
C GLY A 321 3.65 3.95 12.64
N PHE A 322 4.17 2.86 12.08
CA PHE A 322 5.47 2.32 12.45
C PHE A 322 6.37 2.13 11.21
N ASP A 323 7.68 2.07 11.42
CA ASP A 323 8.65 1.82 10.36
C ASP A 323 9.00 0.34 10.27
N VAL A 324 9.28 -0.13 9.04
CA VAL A 324 9.71 -1.51 8.75
C VAL A 324 11.14 -1.51 8.25
N PHE A 325 11.98 -2.34 8.86
CA PHE A 325 13.38 -2.54 8.54
C PHE A 325 13.70 -4.04 8.46
N TRP A 326 14.91 -4.37 8.03
CA TRP A 326 15.56 -5.67 8.20
C TRP A 326 16.89 -5.48 8.92
N TRP A 327 17.47 -6.53 9.50
CA TRP A 327 18.72 -6.40 10.24
C TRP A 327 19.71 -7.51 9.93
N ARG A 328 21.00 -7.15 9.82
CA ARG A 328 22.10 -8.10 9.67
C ARG A 328 23.37 -7.59 10.34
N GLU A 329 24.08 -8.49 11.01
CA GLU A 329 25.43 -8.28 11.54
C GLU A 329 26.27 -9.51 11.22
N GLY A 330 27.26 -9.35 10.30
CA GLY A 330 28.01 -10.46 9.73
C GLY A 330 27.11 -11.48 9.03
N SER A 331 27.11 -12.72 9.49
CA SER A 331 26.23 -13.80 8.98
C SER A 331 24.88 -13.91 9.69
N LYS A 332 24.65 -13.09 10.73
CA LYS A 332 23.44 -13.13 11.57
C LYS A 332 22.40 -12.17 11.02
N GLU A 333 21.19 -12.62 10.85
CA GLU A 333 20.11 -11.87 10.21
C GLU A 333 18.80 -12.00 10.98
N VAL A 334 17.99 -10.95 10.96
CA VAL A 334 16.57 -10.92 11.35
C VAL A 334 15.77 -10.42 10.15
N ASP A 335 14.74 -11.16 9.78
CA ASP A 335 13.98 -10.90 8.55
C ASP A 335 13.33 -9.54 8.55
N PHE A 336 12.63 -9.18 9.65
CA PHE A 336 12.04 -7.86 9.81
C PHE A 336 12.28 -7.32 11.21
N VAL A 337 12.50 -6.01 11.27
CA VAL A 337 12.53 -5.22 12.49
C VAL A 337 11.54 -4.10 12.34
N ILE A 338 10.59 -3.96 13.25
CA ILE A 338 9.61 -2.88 13.22
C ILE A 338 9.80 -1.95 14.42
N SER A 339 9.65 -0.65 14.19
CA SER A 339 9.87 0.39 15.20
C SER A 339 8.75 1.41 15.20
N LYS A 340 8.12 1.64 16.36
CA LYS A 340 7.10 2.67 16.55
C LYS A 340 7.58 3.70 17.57
N GLY A 341 7.89 4.89 17.07
CA GLY A 341 8.50 5.91 17.91
C GLY A 341 9.89 5.51 18.42
N MET A 342 10.27 5.98 19.62
CA MET A 342 11.60 5.74 20.19
C MET A 342 11.67 4.48 21.08
N SER A 343 10.56 3.90 21.49
CA SER A 343 10.53 2.90 22.57
C SER A 343 9.97 1.53 22.15
N ALA A 344 9.10 1.45 21.16
CA ALA A 344 8.52 0.19 20.75
C ALA A 344 9.31 -0.42 19.58
N LEU A 345 9.92 -1.57 19.83
CA LEU A 345 10.77 -2.29 18.87
C LEU A 345 10.38 -3.76 18.88
N SER A 346 10.26 -4.37 17.71
CA SER A 346 10.02 -5.81 17.58
C SER A 346 10.90 -6.40 16.49
N ALA A 347 11.40 -7.60 16.76
CA ALA A 347 12.17 -8.40 15.83
C ALA A 347 11.33 -9.60 15.37
N ILE A 348 11.21 -9.80 14.07
CA ILE A 348 10.32 -10.79 13.46
C ILE A 348 11.16 -11.72 12.59
N GLU A 349 11.03 -13.01 12.84
CA GLU A 349 11.65 -14.06 12.04
C GLU A 349 10.57 -14.93 11.41
N VAL A 350 10.69 -15.21 10.11
CA VAL A 350 9.72 -16.00 9.34
C VAL A 350 10.27 -17.41 9.11
N LYS A 351 9.49 -18.42 9.44
CA LYS A 351 9.86 -19.83 9.28
C LYS A 351 8.85 -20.56 8.40
N SER A 352 9.31 -21.07 7.27
CA SER A 352 8.49 -21.87 6.34
C SER A 352 8.60 -23.37 6.57
N GLY A 353 9.41 -23.83 7.55
CA GLY A 353 9.66 -25.26 7.81
C GLY A 353 10.58 -25.51 9.02
N HIS A 354 11.22 -26.67 9.06
CA HIS A 354 11.97 -27.21 10.19
C HIS A 354 13.42 -26.63 10.34
N LYS A 355 13.77 -25.51 9.72
CA LYS A 355 15.12 -24.95 9.86
C LYS A 355 15.39 -24.55 11.30
N LYS A 356 16.60 -24.89 11.82
CA LYS A 356 17.08 -24.52 13.14
C LYS A 356 17.07 -22.99 13.31
N GLU A 357 16.80 -22.55 14.53
CA GLU A 357 16.88 -21.16 14.96
C GLU A 357 18.23 -20.57 14.54
N GLN A 358 18.20 -19.52 13.74
CA GLN A 358 19.42 -18.80 13.36
C GLN A 358 19.84 -17.91 14.53
N SER A 359 21.15 -17.78 14.77
CA SER A 359 21.71 -16.97 15.84
C SER A 359 21.43 -15.47 15.74
N GLY A 360 20.76 -15.01 14.66
CA GLY A 360 20.45 -13.62 14.39
C GLY A 360 19.48 -13.02 15.42
N MET A 361 18.37 -13.69 15.68
CA MET A 361 17.37 -13.23 16.67
C MET A 361 17.98 -13.07 18.06
N ALA A 362 18.73 -14.08 18.55
CA ALA A 362 19.37 -14.02 19.85
C ALA A 362 20.37 -12.86 19.95
N THR A 363 21.16 -12.63 18.90
CA THR A 363 22.11 -11.52 18.85
C THR A 363 21.40 -10.18 18.82
N PHE A 364 20.34 -10.03 18.01
CA PHE A 364 19.57 -8.80 17.96
C PHE A 364 18.98 -8.46 19.34
N LEU A 365 18.38 -9.44 20.03
CA LEU A 365 17.80 -9.25 21.35
C LEU A 365 18.85 -8.92 22.42
N SER A 366 20.08 -9.43 22.31
CA SER A 366 21.17 -9.04 23.21
C SER A 366 21.59 -7.57 23.04
N LEU A 367 21.50 -7.03 21.83
CA LEU A 367 21.75 -5.62 21.50
C LEU A 367 20.57 -4.71 21.81
N HIS A 368 19.36 -5.28 21.84
CA HIS A 368 18.08 -4.60 22.04
C HIS A 368 17.19 -5.37 23.03
N PRO A 369 17.51 -5.37 24.34
CA PRO A 369 16.83 -6.22 25.34
C PRO A 369 15.33 -5.95 25.49
N ASN A 370 14.87 -4.74 25.12
CA ASN A 370 13.47 -4.34 25.20
C ASN A 370 12.68 -4.67 23.90
N ALA A 371 13.33 -5.28 22.91
CA ALA A 371 12.65 -5.65 21.68
C ALA A 371 11.77 -6.88 21.92
N LYS A 372 10.53 -6.82 21.38
CA LYS A 372 9.64 -7.99 21.36
C LYS A 372 10.14 -8.99 20.34
N ARG A 373 10.21 -10.27 20.75
CA ARG A 373 10.49 -11.38 19.84
C ARG A 373 9.19 -11.89 19.24
N LEU A 374 9.15 -12.00 17.91
CA LEU A 374 8.07 -12.65 17.15
C LEU A 374 8.66 -13.68 16.19
N VAL A 375 8.08 -14.88 16.16
CA VAL A 375 8.41 -15.90 15.16
C VAL A 375 7.12 -16.28 14.46
N VAL A 376 7.10 -16.11 13.13
CA VAL A 376 5.93 -16.39 12.29
C VAL A 376 6.15 -17.70 11.54
N GLY A 377 5.28 -18.67 11.77
CA GLY A 377 5.40 -20.02 11.22
C GLY A 377 6.42 -20.91 11.92
N GLY A 378 6.61 -22.14 11.42
CA GLY A 378 7.45 -23.15 12.03
C GLY A 378 6.83 -23.79 13.27
N ILE A 379 7.64 -24.61 13.98
CA ILE A 379 7.22 -25.38 15.15
C ILE A 379 7.91 -24.92 16.44
N ALA A 380 8.61 -23.78 16.42
CA ALA A 380 9.33 -23.29 17.59
C ALA A 380 8.36 -22.88 18.71
N ALA A 381 8.76 -23.09 19.95
CA ALA A 381 7.98 -22.62 21.10
C ALA A 381 7.76 -21.11 21.04
N GLY A 382 6.49 -20.67 21.15
CA GLY A 382 6.08 -19.28 21.03
C GLY A 382 6.04 -18.73 19.60
N ALA A 383 6.12 -19.59 18.57
CA ALA A 383 5.83 -19.21 17.20
C ALA A 383 4.31 -19.06 16.99
N CYS A 384 3.91 -18.04 16.23
CA CYS A 384 2.53 -17.87 15.80
C CYS A 384 2.32 -18.51 14.43
N GLU A 385 1.12 -18.96 14.16
CA GLU A 385 0.72 -19.46 12.84
C GLU A 385 0.78 -18.35 11.80
N ILE A 386 1.20 -18.70 10.57
CA ILE A 386 1.26 -17.76 9.45
C ILE A 386 -0.12 -17.13 9.19
N GLU A 387 -1.17 -17.96 9.24
CA GLU A 387 -2.55 -17.50 9.03
C GLU A 387 -2.98 -16.46 10.07
N LYS A 388 -2.70 -16.69 11.35
CA LYS A 388 -3.02 -15.74 12.43
C LYS A 388 -2.29 -14.41 12.25
N PHE A 389 -1.03 -14.46 11.80
CA PHE A 389 -0.26 -13.26 11.53
C PHE A 389 -0.86 -12.47 10.34
N LEU A 390 -1.19 -13.14 9.25
CA LEU A 390 -1.76 -12.51 8.05
C LEU A 390 -3.23 -12.06 8.22
N LYS A 391 -3.92 -12.56 9.28
CA LYS A 391 -5.25 -12.10 9.71
C LYS A 391 -5.21 -10.98 10.76
N ASP A 392 -4.00 -10.48 11.10
CA ASP A 392 -3.78 -9.44 12.12
C ASP A 392 -4.18 -9.83 13.56
N GLU A 393 -4.28 -11.13 13.83
CA GLU A 393 -4.60 -11.66 15.16
C GLU A 393 -3.41 -11.63 16.13
N VAL A 394 -2.23 -11.22 15.64
CA VAL A 394 -0.98 -11.19 16.42
C VAL A 394 -0.58 -9.74 16.71
N PRO A 395 -0.50 -9.35 18.01
CA PRO A 395 -0.04 -8.02 18.37
C PRO A 395 1.45 -7.84 18.02
N LEU A 396 1.78 -6.76 17.32
CA LEU A 396 3.14 -6.49 16.84
C LEU A 396 4.05 -5.95 17.96
N PHE A 397 3.51 -5.19 18.89
CA PHE A 397 4.24 -4.59 20.01
C PHE A 397 3.71 -5.11 21.36
N TYR A 398 4.42 -4.81 22.46
CA TYR A 398 3.96 -5.11 23.82
C TYR A 398 2.81 -4.18 24.21
#